data_ce5ca8f7d476188836d3c54786455a6c
#
_entry.id   ce5ca8f7d476188836d3c54786455a6c
#
_cell.length_a   1.000
_cell.length_b   1.000
_cell.length_c   1.000
_cell.angle_alpha   90.00
_cell.angle_beta   90.00
_cell.angle_gamma   90.00
#
_symmetry.space_group_name_H-M   'P 1'
#
loop_
_entity.id
_entity.type
_entity.pdbx_description
1 polymer ?
#
loop_
_entity_poly.entity_id
_entity_poly.type
_entity_poly.pdbx_seq_one_letter_code
_entity_poly.pdbx_strand_id
1 'polypeptide(L)'
;MKKIYSKITKERRKQFQIETYIMKDGEQRLVVKRALAKDGVAHIRKMSDYYEKNKDEGILCPSKLISENEIAFEFLTGESLCNTMLEALEDKDEVRFLSLLRMYDGIIRSNVNIERRTFMPDAQFVQVFGEVSFPDEMECGKEMNIDMSFDNIIKDQTDSKYKIIDYEWVFSFPIPVKFVIYRAVSAFYTRNGSAMKDIMTINEIYDCFDITEEEIVIFENMNEAFNQYVYGGKNGYNASLIAYKKEVYDVKKLLPEENLFLQVFLNDGTNYLEDKAITNHIIGQNVKLNIPIEFTQYVSEIRLDPLNVSCVLQNLKVQIVTKDNNEYEIEHYRHIHRSYLKINGKIM
;
A
#
# COMPACT_ATOMS: atom_id res chain seq x y z
N MET A 1 21.98 11.35 -6.30
CA MET A 1 20.53 11.13 -6.35
C MET A 1 19.82 12.01 -5.32
N LYS A 2 18.67 12.61 -5.65
CA LYS A 2 17.84 13.45 -4.75
C LYS A 2 16.63 12.65 -4.29
N LYS A 3 16.26 12.78 -3.00
CA LYS A 3 14.99 12.22 -2.49
C LYS A 3 13.82 13.07 -3.00
N ILE A 4 12.87 12.43 -3.70
CA ILE A 4 11.70 13.12 -4.28
C ILE A 4 10.38 12.71 -3.62
N TYR A 5 10.38 11.61 -2.86
CA TYR A 5 9.23 11.12 -2.10
C TYR A 5 9.71 10.47 -0.81
N SER A 6 8.90 10.49 0.25
CA SER A 6 9.15 9.75 1.48
C SER A 6 7.84 9.48 2.22
N LYS A 7 7.71 8.25 2.73
CA LYS A 7 6.62 7.81 3.60
C LYS A 7 7.20 7.07 4.79
N ILE A 8 6.74 7.38 6.00
CA ILE A 8 7.22 6.80 7.25
C ILE A 8 6.09 6.09 7.97
N THR A 9 6.33 4.85 8.44
CA THR A 9 5.37 3.99 9.13
C THR A 9 5.67 3.91 10.63
N LYS A 10 5.61 5.06 11.32
CA LYS A 10 5.92 5.15 12.77
C LYS A 10 4.85 4.52 13.67
N GLU A 11 3.65 4.32 13.16
CA GLU A 11 2.52 3.70 13.84
C GLU A 11 2.69 2.19 14.09
N ARG A 12 3.65 1.55 13.43
CA ARG A 12 3.97 0.13 13.59
C ARG A 12 4.86 -0.11 14.82
N ARG A 13 4.95 -1.35 15.28
CA ARG A 13 5.96 -1.75 16.27
C ARG A 13 7.36 -1.44 15.74
N LYS A 14 8.30 -1.13 16.65
CA LYS A 14 9.67 -0.68 16.31
C LYS A 14 10.38 -1.54 15.28
N GLN A 15 10.21 -2.86 15.34
CA GLN A 15 10.82 -3.80 14.39
C GLN A 15 10.23 -3.74 12.98
N PHE A 16 9.12 -3.04 12.78
CA PHE A 16 8.43 -2.88 11.49
C PHE A 16 8.35 -1.43 11.04
N GLN A 17 8.97 -0.52 11.79
CA GLN A 17 9.00 0.89 11.41
C GLN A 17 10.04 1.12 10.31
N ILE A 18 9.56 1.55 9.15
CA ILE A 18 10.40 1.85 8.00
C ILE A 18 10.08 3.22 7.43
N GLU A 19 11.05 3.79 6.76
CA GLU A 19 10.86 4.84 5.77
C GLU A 19 10.95 4.22 4.38
N THR A 20 9.94 4.45 3.55
CA THR A 20 9.99 4.17 2.11
C THR A 20 10.17 5.49 1.38
N TYR A 21 11.22 5.61 0.57
CA TYR A 21 11.50 6.84 -0.16
C TYR A 21 11.95 6.56 -1.60
N ILE A 22 11.73 7.54 -2.47
CA ILE A 22 12.15 7.47 -3.87
C ILE A 22 13.35 8.40 -4.06
N MET A 23 14.40 7.84 -4.62
CA MET A 23 15.59 8.58 -5.06
C MET A 23 15.56 8.75 -6.58
N LYS A 24 15.92 9.95 -7.05
CA LYS A 24 16.03 10.27 -8.49
C LYS A 24 17.38 10.88 -8.82
N ASP A 25 17.96 10.49 -9.97
CA ASP A 25 19.14 11.09 -10.57
C ASP A 25 19.02 11.02 -12.10
N GLY A 26 18.75 12.16 -12.74
CA GLY A 26 18.33 12.15 -14.13
C GLY A 26 17.07 11.32 -14.34
N GLU A 27 17.14 10.33 -15.22
CA GLU A 27 16.05 9.39 -15.48
C GLU A 27 16.06 8.17 -14.55
N GLN A 28 17.13 7.93 -13.82
CA GLN A 28 17.23 6.81 -12.88
C GLN A 28 16.43 7.08 -11.62
N ARG A 29 15.66 6.08 -11.21
CA ARG A 29 14.89 6.09 -9.96
C ARG A 29 15.10 4.80 -9.20
N LEU A 30 15.08 4.90 -7.88
CA LEU A 30 15.12 3.76 -6.97
C LEU A 30 14.09 3.98 -5.87
N VAL A 31 13.40 2.93 -5.49
CA VAL A 31 12.61 2.90 -4.26
C VAL A 31 13.49 2.32 -3.16
N VAL A 32 13.62 3.02 -2.05
CA VAL A 32 14.45 2.55 -0.94
C VAL A 32 13.57 2.38 0.30
N LYS A 33 13.72 1.23 0.97
CA LYS A 33 13.13 1.00 2.30
C LYS A 33 14.24 1.01 3.33
N ARG A 34 14.09 1.81 4.37
CA ARG A 34 15.05 2.00 5.45
C ARG A 34 14.41 1.71 6.80
N ALA A 35 15.03 0.86 7.62
CA ALA A 35 14.62 0.67 9.01
C ALA A 35 14.83 1.97 9.81
N LEU A 36 13.83 2.41 10.57
CA LEU A 36 13.92 3.61 11.41
C LEU A 36 14.65 3.34 12.74
N ALA A 37 14.73 2.09 13.16
CA ALA A 37 15.39 1.67 14.39
C ALA A 37 16.25 0.42 14.14
N LYS A 38 17.20 0.17 15.03
CA LYS A 38 18.07 -1.03 14.96
C LYS A 38 17.25 -2.33 14.95
N ASP A 39 16.12 -2.34 15.67
CA ASP A 39 15.21 -3.49 15.73
C ASP A 39 14.60 -3.86 14.36
N GLY A 40 14.52 -2.91 13.44
CA GLY A 40 13.98 -3.11 12.10
C GLY A 40 14.97 -3.67 11.06
N VAL A 41 16.26 -3.81 11.42
CA VAL A 41 17.28 -4.31 10.47
C VAL A 41 16.95 -5.72 9.99
N ALA A 42 16.49 -6.60 10.90
CA ALA A 42 16.09 -7.96 10.54
C ALA A 42 14.93 -7.99 9.53
N HIS A 43 14.01 -7.03 9.63
CA HIS A 43 12.89 -6.89 8.70
C HIS A 43 13.36 -6.49 7.30
N ILE A 44 14.31 -5.56 7.19
CA ILE A 44 14.95 -5.19 5.91
C ILE A 44 15.70 -6.37 5.29
N ARG A 45 16.46 -7.11 6.10
CA ARG A 45 17.23 -8.29 5.62
C ARG A 45 16.31 -9.37 5.06
N LYS A 46 15.18 -9.63 5.70
CA LYS A 46 14.20 -10.61 5.20
C LYS A 46 13.77 -10.34 3.75
N MET A 47 13.55 -9.07 3.37
CA MET A 47 13.21 -8.72 1.99
C MET A 47 14.35 -9.06 1.03
N SER A 48 15.59 -8.76 1.42
CA SER A 48 16.78 -9.08 0.62
C SER A 48 16.96 -10.61 0.47
N ASP A 49 16.84 -11.36 1.56
CA ASP A 49 17.00 -12.81 1.55
C ASP A 49 15.92 -13.48 0.69
N TYR A 50 14.69 -12.99 0.74
CA TYR A 50 13.60 -13.47 -0.09
C TYR A 50 13.87 -13.23 -1.57
N TYR A 51 14.33 -12.04 -1.93
CA TYR A 51 14.70 -11.73 -3.30
C TYR A 51 15.85 -12.63 -3.79
N GLU A 52 16.94 -12.72 -3.04
CA GLU A 52 18.11 -13.53 -3.44
C GLU A 52 17.76 -15.00 -3.66
N LYS A 53 16.81 -15.52 -2.88
CA LYS A 53 16.35 -16.90 -3.00
C LYS A 53 15.48 -17.15 -4.23
N ASN A 54 14.67 -16.17 -4.65
CA ASN A 54 13.62 -16.34 -5.65
C ASN A 54 13.84 -15.52 -6.93
N LYS A 55 14.97 -14.82 -7.08
CA LYS A 55 15.26 -13.91 -8.20
C LYS A 55 15.26 -14.58 -9.57
N ASP A 56 15.60 -15.85 -9.64
CA ASP A 56 15.68 -16.60 -10.89
C ASP A 56 14.29 -16.85 -11.51
N GLU A 57 13.22 -16.74 -10.73
CA GLU A 57 11.85 -16.84 -11.22
C GLU A 57 11.42 -15.61 -12.03
N GLY A 58 12.13 -14.48 -11.86
CA GLY A 58 11.96 -13.26 -12.65
C GLY A 58 10.66 -12.49 -12.40
N ILE A 59 9.87 -12.89 -11.39
CA ILE A 59 8.59 -12.24 -11.05
C ILE A 59 8.74 -11.17 -9.98
N LEU A 60 9.80 -11.20 -9.18
CA LEU A 60 10.05 -10.18 -8.16
C LEU A 60 10.73 -8.96 -8.78
N CYS A 61 10.31 -7.78 -8.33
CA CYS A 61 11.04 -6.55 -8.62
C CYS A 61 12.48 -6.68 -8.10
N PRO A 62 13.51 -6.41 -8.93
CA PRO A 62 14.89 -6.51 -8.50
C PRO A 62 15.18 -5.60 -7.29
N SER A 63 15.88 -6.16 -6.31
CA SER A 63 16.32 -5.40 -5.14
C SER A 63 17.76 -5.72 -4.74
N LYS A 64 18.36 -4.81 -3.98
CA LYS A 64 19.71 -4.95 -3.46
C LYS A 64 19.84 -4.28 -2.10
N LEU A 65 20.45 -4.97 -1.16
CA LEU A 65 20.85 -4.36 0.11
C LEU A 65 21.96 -3.33 -0.16
N ILE A 66 21.73 -2.06 0.20
CA ILE A 66 22.67 -0.96 -0.03
C ILE A 66 23.39 -0.55 1.25
N SER A 67 22.82 -0.87 2.41
CA SER A 67 23.48 -0.75 3.72
C SER A 67 22.90 -1.80 4.67
N GLU A 68 23.36 -1.84 5.92
CA GLU A 68 22.87 -2.78 6.92
C GLU A 68 21.36 -2.63 7.17
N ASN A 69 20.82 -1.41 7.06
CA ASN A 69 19.43 -1.06 7.36
C ASN A 69 18.64 -0.53 6.17
N GLU A 70 19.17 -0.64 4.94
CA GLU A 70 18.52 -0.14 3.72
C GLU A 70 18.56 -1.15 2.58
N ILE A 71 17.43 -1.32 1.92
CA ILE A 71 17.28 -2.09 0.68
C ILE A 71 16.74 -1.18 -0.42
N ALA A 72 17.38 -1.22 -1.59
CA ALA A 72 16.93 -0.50 -2.78
C ALA A 72 16.25 -1.46 -3.75
N PHE A 73 15.15 -1.03 -4.33
CA PHE A 73 14.38 -1.69 -5.36
C PHE A 73 14.49 -0.90 -6.66
N GLU A 74 14.47 -1.56 -7.79
CA GLU A 74 14.28 -0.89 -9.06
C GLU A 74 12.94 -0.18 -9.10
N PHE A 75 12.92 1.01 -9.70
CA PHE A 75 11.67 1.71 -9.93
C PHE A 75 11.07 1.21 -11.24
N LEU A 76 10.05 0.36 -11.16
CA LEU A 76 9.37 -0.14 -12.35
C LEU A 76 8.45 0.95 -12.92
N THR A 77 8.52 1.12 -14.22
CA THR A 77 7.56 1.92 -14.98
C THR A 77 6.52 1.00 -15.58
N GLY A 78 5.25 1.29 -15.30
CA GLY A 78 4.17 0.45 -15.78
C GLY A 78 2.88 0.71 -15.04
N GLU A 79 1.90 -0.09 -15.37
CA GLU A 79 0.57 0.02 -14.80
C GLU A 79 0.34 -1.06 -13.75
N SER A 80 -0.26 -0.68 -12.62
CA SER A 80 -0.63 -1.64 -11.59
C SER A 80 -1.84 -2.47 -12.05
N LEU A 81 -1.90 -3.72 -11.61
CA LEU A 81 -3.08 -4.55 -11.81
C LEU A 81 -4.34 -3.88 -11.23
N CYS A 82 -4.20 -3.15 -10.13
CA CYS A 82 -5.27 -2.35 -9.55
C CYS A 82 -5.84 -1.34 -10.54
N ASN A 83 -4.99 -0.56 -11.22
CA ASN A 83 -5.44 0.42 -12.21
C ASN A 83 -6.14 -0.25 -13.39
N THR A 84 -5.55 -1.32 -13.93
CA THR A 84 -6.17 -2.10 -15.02
C THR A 84 -7.54 -2.67 -14.64
N MET A 85 -7.70 -3.08 -13.35
CA MET A 85 -9.00 -3.53 -12.83
C MET A 85 -10.00 -2.36 -12.70
N LEU A 86 -9.53 -1.18 -12.26
CA LEU A 86 -10.38 0.02 -12.18
C LEU A 86 -10.87 0.46 -13.56
N GLU A 87 -10.02 0.43 -14.58
CA GLU A 87 -10.46 0.68 -15.96
C GLU A 87 -11.55 -0.29 -16.40
N ALA A 88 -11.39 -1.60 -16.13
CA ALA A 88 -12.44 -2.58 -16.46
C ALA A 88 -13.77 -2.27 -15.74
N LEU A 89 -13.72 -1.77 -14.50
CA LEU A 89 -14.91 -1.34 -13.75
C LEU A 89 -15.53 -0.06 -14.36
N GLU A 90 -14.72 0.91 -14.77
CA GLU A 90 -15.19 2.14 -15.42
C GLU A 90 -15.85 1.85 -16.77
N ASP A 91 -15.26 0.93 -17.55
CA ASP A 91 -15.80 0.46 -18.82
C ASP A 91 -17.00 -0.49 -18.64
N LYS A 92 -17.34 -0.89 -17.42
CA LYS A 92 -18.34 -1.93 -17.09
C LYS A 92 -18.09 -3.26 -17.79
N ASP A 93 -16.83 -3.61 -18.01
CA ASP A 93 -16.39 -4.83 -18.67
C ASP A 93 -16.16 -5.94 -17.64
N GLU A 94 -17.23 -6.62 -17.25
CA GLU A 94 -17.21 -7.75 -16.33
C GLU A 94 -16.30 -8.89 -16.83
N VAL A 95 -16.30 -9.17 -18.13
CA VAL A 95 -15.49 -10.24 -18.72
C VAL A 95 -14.00 -9.93 -18.56
N ARG A 96 -13.59 -8.69 -18.84
CA ARG A 96 -12.22 -8.22 -18.62
C ARG A 96 -11.86 -8.31 -17.14
N PHE A 97 -12.73 -7.85 -16.25
CA PHE A 97 -12.52 -7.90 -14.80
C PHE A 97 -12.29 -9.33 -14.30
N LEU A 98 -13.15 -10.28 -14.68
CA LEU A 98 -13.00 -11.70 -14.35
C LEU A 98 -11.71 -12.31 -14.92
N SER A 99 -11.32 -11.91 -16.12
CA SER A 99 -10.05 -12.34 -16.72
C SER A 99 -8.85 -11.87 -15.90
N LEU A 100 -8.88 -10.64 -15.38
CA LEU A 100 -7.84 -10.09 -14.51
C LEU A 100 -7.76 -10.80 -13.16
N LEU A 101 -8.92 -11.20 -12.57
CA LEU A 101 -8.94 -12.03 -11.36
C LEU A 101 -8.30 -13.40 -11.57
N ARG A 102 -8.59 -14.07 -12.69
CA ARG A 102 -7.96 -15.36 -13.05
C ARG A 102 -6.45 -15.22 -13.28
N MET A 103 -6.04 -14.15 -13.93
CA MET A 103 -4.62 -13.85 -14.13
C MET A 103 -3.91 -13.63 -12.80
N TYR A 104 -4.54 -12.91 -11.87
CA TYR A 104 -4.02 -12.70 -10.52
C TYR A 104 -3.82 -14.03 -9.76
N ASP A 105 -4.80 -14.93 -9.79
CA ASP A 105 -4.66 -16.27 -9.21
C ASP A 105 -3.46 -17.03 -9.82
N GLY A 106 -3.31 -16.95 -11.14
CA GLY A 106 -2.15 -17.52 -11.82
C GLY A 106 -0.81 -16.94 -11.36
N ILE A 107 -0.75 -15.61 -11.13
CA ILE A 107 0.46 -14.94 -10.61
C ILE A 107 0.80 -15.44 -9.20
N ILE A 108 -0.18 -15.55 -8.31
CA ILE A 108 0.07 -16.07 -6.95
C ILE A 108 0.60 -17.50 -7.02
N ARG A 109 -0.07 -18.36 -7.78
CA ARG A 109 0.25 -19.79 -7.85
C ARG A 109 1.57 -20.08 -8.52
N SER A 110 2.00 -19.26 -9.47
CA SER A 110 3.29 -19.44 -10.18
C SER A 110 4.48 -19.02 -9.31
N ASN A 111 4.27 -18.22 -8.27
CA ASN A 111 5.36 -17.64 -7.46
C ASN A 111 5.67 -18.43 -6.19
N VAL A 112 4.95 -19.53 -5.91
CA VAL A 112 5.11 -20.29 -4.67
C VAL A 112 4.99 -21.79 -4.91
N ASN A 113 5.74 -22.55 -4.11
CA ASN A 113 5.55 -23.99 -4.05
C ASN A 113 4.32 -24.31 -3.20
N ILE A 114 3.21 -24.64 -3.87
CA ILE A 114 1.91 -24.91 -3.25
C ILE A 114 1.78 -26.39 -2.95
N GLU A 115 1.39 -26.71 -1.71
CA GLU A 115 1.04 -28.06 -1.28
C GLU A 115 -0.37 -28.07 -0.70
N ARG A 116 -1.17 -29.05 -1.10
CA ARG A 116 -2.46 -29.32 -0.46
C ARG A 116 -2.22 -30.16 0.78
N ARG A 117 -2.72 -29.73 1.93
CA ARG A 117 -2.46 -30.37 3.22
C ARG A 117 -3.53 -30.07 4.24
N THR A 118 -3.72 -30.97 5.19
CA THR A 118 -4.39 -30.62 6.46
C THR A 118 -3.60 -29.51 7.11
N PHE A 119 -4.24 -28.36 7.33
CA PHE A 119 -3.55 -27.21 7.88
C PHE A 119 -3.38 -27.35 9.39
N MET A 120 -2.14 -27.34 9.82
CA MET A 120 -1.76 -27.32 11.25
C MET A 120 -0.85 -26.12 11.50
N PRO A 121 -1.35 -25.10 12.22
CA PRO A 121 -0.52 -23.92 12.52
C PRO A 121 0.64 -24.30 13.46
N ASP A 122 1.84 -23.86 13.12
CA ASP A 122 2.98 -23.94 14.01
C ASP A 122 3.04 -22.71 14.95
N ALA A 123 3.96 -22.71 15.90
CA ALA A 123 4.09 -21.63 16.88
C ALA A 123 4.43 -20.27 16.23
N GLN A 124 5.14 -20.25 15.09
CA GLN A 124 5.44 -19.02 14.37
C GLN A 124 4.20 -18.45 13.66
N PHE A 125 3.43 -19.34 13.05
CA PHE A 125 2.13 -18.96 12.46
C PHE A 125 1.20 -18.37 13.52
N VAL A 126 1.03 -19.08 14.65
CA VAL A 126 0.15 -18.65 15.76
C VAL A 126 0.58 -17.29 16.33
N GLN A 127 1.88 -17.03 16.42
CA GLN A 127 2.38 -15.73 16.86
C GLN A 127 1.94 -14.56 15.96
N VAL A 128 1.77 -14.82 14.66
CA VAL A 128 1.46 -13.79 13.67
C VAL A 128 -0.04 -13.70 13.39
N PHE A 129 -0.71 -14.85 13.24
CA PHE A 129 -2.09 -14.94 12.75
C PHE A 129 -3.09 -15.47 13.76
N GLY A 130 -2.63 -15.83 14.97
CA GLY A 130 -3.46 -16.46 15.99
C GLY A 130 -3.71 -17.95 15.74
N GLU A 131 -4.43 -18.57 16.66
CA GLU A 131 -4.86 -19.96 16.50
C GLU A 131 -6.02 -20.04 15.52
N VAL A 132 -5.91 -20.93 14.54
CA VAL A 132 -6.94 -21.17 13.53
C VAL A 132 -7.10 -22.68 13.30
N SER A 133 -8.29 -23.07 12.89
CA SER A 133 -8.60 -24.42 12.43
C SER A 133 -9.44 -24.33 11.18
N PHE A 134 -9.06 -25.05 10.14
CA PHE A 134 -9.84 -25.16 8.91
C PHE A 134 -10.54 -26.53 8.87
N PRO A 135 -11.79 -26.58 8.35
CA PRO A 135 -12.55 -27.83 8.29
C PRO A 135 -11.95 -28.83 7.29
N ASP A 136 -11.31 -28.33 6.24
CA ASP A 136 -10.79 -29.11 5.12
C ASP A 136 -9.28 -28.94 4.92
N GLU A 137 -8.75 -29.72 3.98
CA GLU A 137 -7.38 -29.52 3.50
C GLU A 137 -7.28 -28.20 2.72
N MET A 138 -6.19 -27.46 3.01
CA MET A 138 -5.91 -26.17 2.39
C MET A 138 -4.73 -26.25 1.44
N GLU A 139 -4.80 -25.53 0.32
CA GLU A 139 -3.63 -25.22 -0.49
C GLU A 139 -2.80 -24.16 0.21
N CYS A 140 -1.57 -24.50 0.56
CA CYS A 140 -0.65 -23.63 1.29
C CYS A 140 0.65 -23.47 0.54
N GLY A 141 1.15 -22.23 0.51
CA GLY A 141 2.50 -21.94 0.06
C GLY A 141 3.47 -22.00 1.24
N LYS A 142 4.66 -22.57 1.04
CA LYS A 142 5.69 -22.73 2.11
C LYS A 142 6.36 -21.42 2.49
N GLU A 143 6.48 -20.50 1.55
CA GLU A 143 7.07 -19.18 1.73
C GLU A 143 6.27 -18.19 0.91
N MET A 144 5.39 -17.45 1.56
CA MET A 144 4.46 -16.58 0.88
C MET A 144 4.59 -15.14 1.31
N ASN A 145 4.54 -14.25 0.31
CA ASN A 145 4.23 -12.85 0.53
C ASN A 145 2.72 -12.71 0.72
N ILE A 146 2.30 -12.17 1.85
CA ILE A 146 0.87 -11.93 2.14
C ILE A 146 0.38 -10.56 1.66
N ASP A 147 1.27 -9.71 1.14
CA ASP A 147 0.93 -8.37 0.66
C ASP A 147 0.89 -8.30 -0.87
N MET A 148 0.36 -9.35 -1.46
CA MET A 148 0.11 -9.48 -2.90
C MET A 148 -1.13 -8.69 -3.33
N SER A 149 -1.26 -7.43 -2.85
CA SER A 149 -2.36 -6.56 -3.28
C SER A 149 -2.25 -6.21 -4.77
N PHE A 150 -3.37 -5.89 -5.40
CA PHE A 150 -3.38 -5.54 -6.83
C PHE A 150 -2.53 -4.30 -7.14
N ASP A 151 -2.32 -3.42 -6.16
CA ASP A 151 -1.40 -2.26 -6.28
C ASP A 151 0.06 -2.69 -6.33
N ASN A 152 0.41 -3.83 -5.73
CA ASN A 152 1.78 -4.33 -5.64
C ASN A 152 2.19 -5.22 -6.82
N ILE A 153 1.34 -5.33 -7.83
CA ILE A 153 1.59 -6.10 -9.06
C ILE A 153 1.60 -5.12 -10.22
N ILE A 154 2.78 -4.90 -10.81
CA ILE A 154 3.00 -3.95 -11.91
C ILE A 154 3.26 -4.72 -13.21
N LYS A 155 2.57 -4.33 -14.28
CA LYS A 155 2.93 -4.76 -15.63
C LYS A 155 4.08 -3.88 -16.12
N ASP A 156 5.29 -4.40 -16.06
CA ASP A 156 6.50 -3.66 -16.44
C ASP A 156 6.45 -3.29 -17.95
N GLN A 157 6.68 -2.01 -18.24
CA GLN A 157 6.69 -1.51 -19.62
C GLN A 157 7.87 -2.02 -20.43
N THR A 158 8.95 -2.47 -19.77
CA THR A 158 10.18 -2.89 -20.47
C THR A 158 10.07 -4.28 -21.08
N ASP A 159 9.45 -5.23 -20.39
CA ASP A 159 9.32 -6.63 -20.82
C ASP A 159 7.86 -7.12 -20.90
N SER A 160 6.90 -6.25 -20.58
CA SER A 160 5.46 -6.53 -20.56
C SER A 160 5.05 -7.66 -19.59
N LYS A 161 5.91 -8.01 -18.63
CA LYS A 161 5.65 -9.02 -17.62
C LYS A 161 5.11 -8.37 -16.34
N TYR A 162 4.32 -9.14 -15.59
CA TYR A 162 3.90 -8.73 -14.28
C TYR A 162 5.00 -9.00 -13.26
N LYS A 163 5.28 -8.00 -12.42
CA LYS A 163 6.27 -8.07 -11.35
C LYS A 163 5.68 -7.62 -10.02
N ILE A 164 6.11 -8.27 -8.94
CA ILE A 164 5.72 -7.97 -7.56
C ILE A 164 6.70 -6.93 -7.02
N ILE A 165 6.22 -5.74 -6.66
CA ILE A 165 7.07 -4.61 -6.23
C ILE A 165 7.22 -4.51 -4.71
N ASP A 166 6.35 -5.14 -3.94
CA ASP A 166 6.40 -5.13 -2.47
C ASP A 166 6.32 -6.55 -1.91
N TYR A 167 7.39 -7.00 -1.29
CA TYR A 167 7.49 -8.27 -0.60
C TYR A 167 8.00 -8.09 0.84
N GLU A 168 7.44 -7.10 1.51
CA GLU A 168 7.76 -6.77 2.90
C GLU A 168 7.27 -7.85 3.88
N TRP A 169 6.10 -8.44 3.58
CA TRP A 169 5.44 -9.37 4.48
C TRP A 169 5.52 -10.82 3.99
N VAL A 170 6.75 -11.31 3.94
CA VAL A 170 7.03 -12.70 3.59
C VAL A 170 7.21 -13.55 4.85
N PHE A 171 6.60 -14.73 4.86
CA PHE A 171 6.71 -15.69 5.96
C PHE A 171 7.13 -17.05 5.43
N SER A 172 8.04 -17.72 6.18
CA SER A 172 8.65 -19.01 5.82
C SER A 172 7.92 -20.23 6.40
N PHE A 173 6.71 -20.04 6.90
CA PHE A 173 5.81 -21.11 7.34
C PHE A 173 4.61 -21.22 6.38
N PRO A 174 3.90 -22.36 6.35
CA PRO A 174 2.76 -22.54 5.46
C PRO A 174 1.66 -21.50 5.67
N ILE A 175 1.21 -20.88 4.59
CA ILE A 175 0.11 -19.91 4.58
C ILE A 175 -0.93 -20.35 3.55
N PRO A 176 -2.24 -20.37 3.88
CA PRO A 176 -3.30 -20.64 2.91
C PRO A 176 -3.27 -19.65 1.74
N VAL A 177 -3.27 -20.16 0.50
CA VAL A 177 -3.29 -19.33 -0.71
C VAL A 177 -4.53 -18.45 -0.73
N LYS A 178 -5.68 -19.00 -0.37
CA LYS A 178 -6.96 -18.29 -0.28
C LYS A 178 -6.91 -17.10 0.69
N PHE A 179 -6.11 -17.17 1.77
CA PHE A 179 -5.92 -16.04 2.67
C PHE A 179 -5.24 -14.84 2.00
N VAL A 180 -4.25 -15.10 1.15
CA VAL A 180 -3.58 -14.03 0.39
C VAL A 180 -4.55 -13.38 -0.60
N ILE A 181 -5.34 -14.20 -1.30
CA ILE A 181 -6.39 -13.74 -2.21
C ILE A 181 -7.44 -12.91 -1.44
N TYR A 182 -7.94 -13.44 -0.32
CA TYR A 182 -8.88 -12.74 0.55
C TYR A 182 -8.39 -11.34 0.92
N ARG A 183 -7.11 -11.22 1.34
CA ARG A 183 -6.52 -9.92 1.71
C ARG A 183 -6.53 -8.92 0.57
N ALA A 184 -6.12 -9.34 -0.62
CA ALA A 184 -6.08 -8.48 -1.80
C ALA A 184 -7.48 -8.02 -2.22
N VAL A 185 -8.43 -8.96 -2.30
CA VAL A 185 -9.83 -8.68 -2.66
C VAL A 185 -10.49 -7.77 -1.62
N SER A 186 -10.36 -8.07 -0.33
CA SER A 186 -10.90 -7.26 0.77
C SER A 186 -10.35 -5.83 0.74
N ALA A 187 -9.04 -5.68 0.55
CA ALA A 187 -8.39 -4.37 0.46
C ALA A 187 -8.86 -3.57 -0.76
N PHE A 188 -9.01 -4.21 -1.90
CA PHE A 188 -9.51 -3.59 -3.13
C PHE A 188 -10.97 -3.17 -2.99
N TYR A 189 -11.83 -4.06 -2.50
CA TYR A 189 -13.25 -3.78 -2.31
C TYR A 189 -13.49 -2.66 -1.27
N THR A 190 -12.74 -2.64 -0.18
CA THR A 190 -12.85 -1.58 0.83
C THR A 190 -12.60 -0.19 0.24
N ARG A 191 -11.71 -0.08 -0.75
CA ARG A 191 -11.39 1.19 -1.42
C ARG A 191 -12.33 1.53 -2.57
N ASN A 192 -12.80 0.51 -3.29
CA ASN A 192 -13.47 0.68 -4.59
C ASN A 192 -14.88 0.09 -4.64
N GLY A 193 -15.45 -0.32 -3.50
CA GLY A 193 -16.75 -1.01 -3.44
C GLY A 193 -17.90 -0.22 -4.05
N SER A 194 -17.84 1.11 -4.08
CA SER A 194 -18.84 1.94 -4.76
C SER A 194 -18.81 1.78 -6.29
N ALA A 195 -17.62 1.62 -6.88
CA ALA A 195 -17.45 1.39 -8.31
C ALA A 195 -17.84 -0.04 -8.71
N MET A 196 -17.75 -0.97 -7.76
CA MET A 196 -18.03 -2.40 -8.01
C MET A 196 -19.51 -2.77 -7.94
N LYS A 197 -20.35 -1.97 -7.28
CA LYS A 197 -21.77 -2.30 -6.97
C LYS A 197 -22.59 -2.74 -8.19
N ASP A 198 -22.28 -2.17 -9.36
CA ASP A 198 -23.02 -2.41 -10.60
C ASP A 198 -22.45 -3.58 -11.42
N ILE A 199 -21.34 -4.18 -10.97
CA ILE A 199 -20.63 -5.23 -11.71
C ILE A 199 -20.60 -6.52 -10.93
N MET A 200 -20.10 -6.49 -9.67
CA MET A 200 -19.92 -7.70 -8.88
C MET A 200 -19.87 -7.37 -7.38
N THR A 201 -20.49 -8.18 -6.56
CA THR A 201 -20.39 -8.12 -5.11
C THR A 201 -19.08 -8.76 -4.63
N ILE A 202 -18.67 -8.45 -3.40
CA ILE A 202 -17.47 -9.07 -2.82
C ILE A 202 -17.60 -10.59 -2.69
N ASN A 203 -18.82 -11.09 -2.39
CA ASN A 203 -19.07 -12.53 -2.25
C ASN A 203 -18.94 -13.24 -3.60
N GLU A 204 -19.46 -12.65 -4.68
CA GLU A 204 -19.26 -13.20 -6.04
C GLU A 204 -17.78 -13.26 -6.43
N ILE A 205 -16.97 -12.30 -5.97
CA ILE A 205 -15.52 -12.38 -6.19
C ILE A 205 -14.90 -13.51 -5.35
N TYR A 206 -15.30 -13.67 -4.09
CA TYR A 206 -14.80 -14.76 -3.26
C TYR A 206 -15.19 -16.12 -3.83
N ASP A 207 -16.41 -16.25 -4.39
CA ASP A 207 -16.87 -17.46 -5.08
C ASP A 207 -16.00 -17.82 -6.29
N CYS A 208 -15.44 -16.82 -7.02
CA CYS A 208 -14.49 -17.07 -8.10
C CYS A 208 -13.20 -17.79 -7.65
N PHE A 209 -12.88 -17.75 -6.35
CA PHE A 209 -11.72 -18.40 -5.74
C PHE A 209 -12.09 -19.53 -4.79
N ASP A 210 -13.33 -19.99 -4.82
CA ASP A 210 -13.88 -21.03 -3.92
C ASP A 210 -13.67 -20.68 -2.42
N ILE A 211 -13.69 -19.39 -2.05
CA ILE A 211 -13.58 -18.94 -0.66
C ILE A 211 -14.97 -18.98 -0.02
N THR A 212 -15.14 -19.84 0.96
CA THR A 212 -16.43 -20.03 1.65
C THR A 212 -16.68 -18.97 2.73
N GLU A 213 -17.93 -18.80 3.15
CA GLU A 213 -18.29 -17.90 4.26
C GLU A 213 -17.56 -18.27 5.56
N GLU A 214 -17.38 -19.58 5.83
CA GLU A 214 -16.64 -20.05 7.00
C GLU A 214 -15.16 -19.65 6.92
N GLU A 215 -14.52 -19.81 5.76
CA GLU A 215 -13.15 -19.37 5.52
C GLU A 215 -12.99 -17.85 5.65
N ILE A 216 -13.97 -17.05 5.21
CA ILE A 216 -13.97 -15.59 5.36
C ILE A 216 -13.85 -15.21 6.83
N VAL A 217 -14.64 -15.80 7.72
CA VAL A 217 -14.60 -15.53 9.16
C VAL A 217 -13.22 -15.88 9.75
N ILE A 218 -12.63 -17.00 9.34
CA ILE A 218 -11.29 -17.40 9.77
C ILE A 218 -10.25 -16.38 9.26
N PHE A 219 -10.32 -15.97 8.00
CA PHE A 219 -9.40 -15.01 7.40
C PHE A 219 -9.54 -13.61 7.99
N GLU A 220 -10.72 -13.18 8.40
CA GLU A 220 -10.93 -11.95 9.15
C GLU A 220 -10.17 -11.97 10.46
N ASN A 221 -10.29 -13.07 11.23
CA ASN A 221 -9.57 -13.25 12.49
C ASN A 221 -8.05 -13.28 12.29
N MET A 222 -7.56 -13.98 11.27
CA MET A 222 -6.14 -13.97 10.90
C MET A 222 -5.65 -12.56 10.55
N ASN A 223 -6.43 -11.81 9.79
CA ASN A 223 -6.07 -10.44 9.39
C ASN A 223 -6.05 -9.50 10.60
N GLU A 224 -6.98 -9.63 11.53
CA GLU A 224 -6.99 -8.88 12.79
C GLU A 224 -5.77 -9.24 13.66
N ALA A 225 -5.45 -10.52 13.81
CA ALA A 225 -4.25 -10.97 14.53
C ALA A 225 -2.97 -10.41 13.90
N PHE A 226 -2.88 -10.43 12.56
CA PHE A 226 -1.77 -9.80 11.83
C PHE A 226 -1.67 -8.30 12.08
N ASN A 227 -2.80 -7.59 12.11
CA ASN A 227 -2.81 -6.17 12.47
C ASN A 227 -2.28 -5.96 13.89
N GLN A 228 -2.69 -6.79 14.85
CA GLN A 228 -2.16 -6.75 16.21
C GLN A 228 -0.66 -7.05 16.27
N TYR A 229 -0.19 -8.00 15.46
CA TYR A 229 1.22 -8.32 15.32
C TYR A 229 2.04 -7.14 14.80
N VAL A 230 1.53 -6.41 13.81
CA VAL A 230 2.23 -5.27 13.18
C VAL A 230 2.16 -4.03 14.07
N TYR A 231 0.98 -3.67 14.58
CA TYR A 231 0.75 -2.40 15.27
C TYR A 231 0.82 -2.50 16.78
N GLY A 232 0.55 -3.67 17.36
CA GLY A 232 0.53 -3.90 18.80
C GLY A 232 -0.80 -3.54 19.45
N GLY A 233 -1.26 -4.38 20.40
CA GLY A 233 -2.49 -4.18 21.18
C GLY A 233 -3.77 -4.67 20.51
N LYS A 234 -4.84 -4.80 21.33
CA LYS A 234 -6.14 -5.38 20.94
C LYS A 234 -6.88 -4.63 19.83
N ASN A 235 -6.60 -3.35 19.64
CA ASN A 235 -7.21 -2.53 18.59
C ASN A 235 -6.18 -2.15 17.52
N GLY A 236 -5.03 -2.82 17.48
CA GLY A 236 -3.99 -2.71 16.49
C GLY A 236 -3.79 -1.29 15.96
N TYR A 237 -4.19 -1.09 14.72
CA TYR A 237 -4.08 0.18 14.03
C TYR A 237 -4.80 1.35 14.73
N ASN A 238 -6.00 1.13 15.30
CA ASN A 238 -6.76 2.19 15.97
C ASN A 238 -6.08 2.65 17.28
N ALA A 239 -5.52 1.73 18.06
CA ALA A 239 -4.77 2.09 19.27
C ALA A 239 -3.49 2.84 18.93
N SER A 240 -2.79 2.44 17.88
CA SER A 240 -1.61 3.15 17.36
C SER A 240 -1.97 4.52 16.83
N LEU A 241 -3.07 4.65 16.08
CA LEU A 241 -3.60 5.96 15.66
C LEU A 241 -3.96 6.86 16.84
N ILE A 242 -4.58 6.33 17.90
CA ILE A 242 -4.92 7.11 19.10
C ILE A 242 -3.65 7.52 19.86
N ALA A 243 -2.69 6.64 20.01
CA ALA A 243 -1.38 6.94 20.60
C ALA A 243 -0.64 7.98 19.76
N TYR A 244 -0.63 7.79 18.46
CA TYR A 244 -0.05 8.72 17.49
C TYR A 244 -0.73 10.09 17.50
N LYS A 245 -2.06 10.15 17.66
CA LYS A 245 -2.80 11.42 17.84
C LYS A 245 -2.32 12.22 19.03
N LYS A 246 -1.89 11.56 20.11
CA LYS A 246 -1.35 12.26 21.30
C LYS A 246 0.06 12.80 21.05
N GLU A 247 0.84 12.17 20.18
CA GLU A 247 2.20 12.58 19.85
C GLU A 247 2.27 13.56 18.66
N VAL A 248 1.31 13.48 17.73
CA VAL A 248 1.22 14.33 16.52
C VAL A 248 1.07 15.82 16.84
N TYR A 249 0.61 16.18 18.07
CA TYR A 249 0.58 17.57 18.48
C TYR A 249 1.97 18.20 18.66
N ASP A 250 3.03 17.40 18.64
CA ASP A 250 4.40 17.89 18.70
C ASP A 250 5.21 17.35 17.52
N VAL A 251 4.86 17.82 16.32
CA VAL A 251 5.52 17.48 15.05
C VAL A 251 7.04 17.68 15.12
N LYS A 252 7.51 18.65 15.91
CA LYS A 252 8.92 18.92 16.15
C LYS A 252 9.66 17.78 16.83
N LYS A 253 8.96 16.92 17.59
CA LYS A 253 9.55 15.73 18.23
C LYS A 253 9.65 14.53 17.31
N LEU A 254 8.89 14.51 16.22
CA LEU A 254 8.78 13.34 15.36
C LEU A 254 9.90 13.27 14.30
N LEU A 255 10.20 14.39 13.68
CA LEU A 255 11.26 14.53 12.67
C LEU A 255 11.83 15.94 12.72
N PRO A 256 13.09 16.14 12.32
CA PRO A 256 13.59 17.48 11.99
C PRO A 256 12.63 18.15 11.00
N GLU A 257 12.29 19.43 11.25
CA GLU A 257 11.33 20.18 10.40
C GLU A 257 11.71 20.17 8.91
N GLU A 258 12.98 20.08 8.61
CA GLU A 258 13.52 19.96 7.25
C GLU A 258 13.09 18.71 6.48
N ASN A 259 12.57 17.70 7.18
CA ASN A 259 12.11 16.42 6.60
C ASN A 259 10.59 16.32 6.46
N LEU A 260 9.84 17.32 6.88
CA LEU A 260 8.39 17.35 6.76
C LEU A 260 7.97 18.14 5.53
N PHE A 261 7.20 17.53 4.66
CA PHE A 261 6.72 18.19 3.46
C PHE A 261 5.33 17.71 3.03
N LEU A 262 4.62 18.63 2.40
CA LEU A 262 3.39 18.40 1.67
C LEU A 262 3.73 18.23 0.18
N GLN A 263 3.00 17.34 -0.48
CA GLN A 263 3.12 17.14 -1.92
C GLN A 263 1.79 17.33 -2.64
N VAL A 264 1.84 17.96 -3.79
CA VAL A 264 0.72 18.09 -4.72
C VAL A 264 1.09 17.38 -6.00
N PHE A 265 0.27 16.44 -6.41
CA PHE A 265 0.42 15.69 -7.64
C PHE A 265 -0.67 16.11 -8.61
N LEU A 266 -0.31 16.31 -9.86
CA LEU A 266 -1.23 16.62 -10.93
C LEU A 266 -1.39 15.40 -11.83
N ASN A 267 -2.63 15.04 -12.16
CA ASN A 267 -2.94 13.99 -13.10
C ASN A 267 -3.42 14.64 -14.41
N ASP A 268 -2.77 14.31 -15.52
CA ASP A 268 -3.10 14.79 -16.87
C ASP A 268 -4.07 13.88 -17.63
N GLY A 269 -4.68 12.91 -16.91
CA GLY A 269 -5.54 11.88 -17.47
C GLY A 269 -4.82 10.54 -17.70
N THR A 270 -3.52 10.48 -17.46
CA THR A 270 -2.74 9.23 -17.61
C THR A 270 -2.31 8.65 -16.28
N ASN A 271 -1.67 9.44 -15.42
CA ASN A 271 -1.23 8.99 -14.08
C ASN A 271 -0.74 10.16 -13.21
N TYR A 272 -0.58 9.89 -11.89
CA TYR A 272 0.14 10.76 -10.96
C TYR A 272 1.63 10.48 -11.03
N LEU A 273 2.40 11.44 -11.55
CA LEU A 273 3.85 11.27 -11.69
C LEU A 273 4.59 11.86 -10.49
N GLU A 274 5.32 11.03 -9.76
CA GLU A 274 6.10 11.40 -8.57
C GLU A 274 7.15 12.48 -8.88
N ASP A 275 7.70 12.49 -10.07
CA ASP A 275 8.72 13.45 -10.51
C ASP A 275 8.17 14.81 -10.92
N LYS A 276 6.86 14.90 -11.13
CA LYS A 276 6.13 16.15 -11.38
C LYS A 276 5.46 16.69 -10.11
N ALA A 277 5.63 16.02 -8.97
CA ALA A 277 5.06 16.47 -7.71
C ALA A 277 5.65 17.82 -7.27
N ILE A 278 4.76 18.71 -6.85
CA ILE A 278 5.15 19.98 -6.24
C ILE A 278 5.32 19.74 -4.74
N THR A 279 6.52 19.88 -4.24
CA THR A 279 6.87 19.62 -2.83
C THR A 279 7.08 20.93 -2.08
N ASN A 280 6.40 21.07 -0.94
CA ASN A 280 6.56 22.22 -0.05
C ASN A 280 6.85 21.75 1.37
N HIS A 281 7.91 22.30 1.97
CA HIS A 281 8.23 22.01 3.36
C HIS A 281 7.19 22.60 4.30
N ILE A 282 6.82 21.84 5.34
CA ILE A 282 5.86 22.23 6.35
C ILE A 282 6.59 22.67 7.59
N ILE A 283 6.28 23.88 8.06
CA ILE A 283 6.81 24.44 9.29
C ILE A 283 5.64 24.83 10.20
N GLY A 284 5.55 24.17 11.34
CA GLY A 284 4.51 24.45 12.35
C GLY A 284 3.18 23.70 12.12
N GLN A 285 2.19 24.03 12.94
CA GLN A 285 0.89 23.33 13.00
C GLN A 285 -0.21 23.99 12.16
N ASN A 286 -0.15 25.30 11.99
CA ASN A 286 -1.09 26.07 11.16
C ASN A 286 -0.35 26.52 9.93
N VAL A 287 -0.63 25.87 8.81
CA VAL A 287 0.10 26.10 7.56
C VAL A 287 -0.86 26.69 6.53
N LYS A 288 -0.46 27.83 5.97
CA LYS A 288 -1.08 28.41 4.78
C LYS A 288 -0.02 28.34 3.67
N LEU A 289 -0.31 27.56 2.65
CA LEU A 289 0.57 27.44 1.49
C LEU A 289 -0.08 28.10 0.29
N ASN A 290 0.72 28.81 -0.47
CA ASN A 290 0.36 29.31 -1.78
C ASN A 290 1.28 28.58 -2.79
N ILE A 291 0.67 27.66 -3.55
CA ILE A 291 1.40 26.80 -4.47
C ILE A 291 1.12 27.27 -5.89
N PRO A 292 2.05 28.00 -6.52
CA PRO A 292 1.87 28.39 -7.91
C PRO A 292 1.96 27.14 -8.80
N ILE A 293 0.91 26.90 -9.59
CA ILE A 293 0.86 25.81 -10.54
C ILE A 293 0.70 26.43 -11.93
N GLU A 294 1.67 26.16 -12.79
CA GLU A 294 1.53 26.50 -14.21
C GLU A 294 0.93 25.31 -14.94
N PHE A 295 -0.34 25.43 -15.29
CA PHE A 295 -1.01 24.45 -16.12
C PHE A 295 -0.61 24.67 -17.58
N THR A 296 0.33 23.91 -18.05
CA THR A 296 0.68 23.85 -19.48
C THR A 296 -0.12 22.79 -20.23
N GLN A 297 -0.84 21.92 -19.49
CA GLN A 297 -1.62 20.80 -19.99
C GLN A 297 -2.94 20.69 -19.22
N TYR A 298 -3.86 19.91 -19.74
CA TYR A 298 -5.11 19.57 -19.06
C TYR A 298 -4.80 18.80 -17.77
N VAL A 299 -5.42 19.21 -16.67
CA VAL A 299 -5.33 18.52 -15.37
C VAL A 299 -6.71 17.99 -15.03
N SER A 300 -6.86 16.67 -14.97
CA SER A 300 -8.11 16.00 -14.64
C SER A 300 -8.34 15.93 -13.14
N GLU A 301 -7.25 15.71 -12.37
CA GLU A 301 -7.32 15.53 -10.93
C GLU A 301 -6.09 16.12 -10.23
N ILE A 302 -6.29 16.49 -8.96
CA ILE A 302 -5.22 16.92 -8.06
C ILE A 302 -5.24 16.01 -6.84
N ARG A 303 -4.11 15.33 -6.56
CA ARG A 303 -3.90 14.60 -5.31
C ARG A 303 -3.06 15.46 -4.37
N LEU A 304 -3.53 15.59 -3.14
CA LEU A 304 -2.84 16.28 -2.08
C LEU A 304 -2.39 15.26 -1.02
N ASP A 305 -1.08 15.13 -0.84
CA ASP A 305 -0.47 14.38 0.26
C ASP A 305 -0.02 15.39 1.32
N PRO A 306 -0.78 15.58 2.41
CA PRO A 306 -0.61 16.71 3.32
C PRO A 306 0.67 16.65 4.14
N LEU A 307 1.19 15.43 4.36
CA LEU A 307 2.49 15.18 5.00
C LEU A 307 3.06 13.84 4.51
N ASN A 308 4.38 13.75 4.48
CA ASN A 308 5.11 12.50 4.24
C ASN A 308 5.13 11.54 5.44
N VAL A 309 4.33 11.79 6.45
CA VAL A 309 4.07 10.95 7.63
C VAL A 309 2.58 10.89 7.88
N SER A 310 2.12 9.85 8.61
CA SER A 310 0.73 9.80 9.07
C SER A 310 0.40 11.01 9.92
N CYS A 311 -0.65 11.73 9.59
CA CYS A 311 -1.06 12.94 10.27
C CYS A 311 -2.58 13.01 10.44
N VAL A 312 -3.03 13.91 11.32
CA VAL A 312 -4.43 14.25 11.48
C VAL A 312 -4.60 15.69 11.06
N LEU A 313 -5.42 15.91 10.03
CA LEU A 313 -5.84 17.25 9.63
C LEU A 313 -7.09 17.64 10.40
N GLN A 314 -7.04 18.75 11.11
CA GLN A 314 -8.21 19.27 11.82
C GLN A 314 -9.08 20.13 10.91
N ASN A 315 -8.45 20.98 10.11
CA ASN A 315 -9.10 21.83 9.14
C ASN A 315 -8.29 21.82 7.84
N LEU A 316 -8.91 21.44 6.75
CA LEU A 316 -8.34 21.58 5.43
C LEU A 316 -9.26 22.46 4.59
N LYS A 317 -8.69 23.51 4.02
CA LYS A 317 -9.35 24.34 3.02
C LYS A 317 -8.45 24.42 1.80
N VAL A 318 -8.98 24.05 0.66
CA VAL A 318 -8.27 24.13 -0.61
C VAL A 318 -9.02 25.09 -1.52
N GLN A 319 -8.31 26.08 -2.03
CA GLN A 319 -8.83 27.06 -2.96
C GLN A 319 -7.95 27.09 -4.21
N ILE A 320 -8.56 27.18 -5.36
CA ILE A 320 -7.88 27.47 -6.63
C ILE A 320 -8.12 28.93 -6.96
N VAL A 321 -7.04 29.68 -7.09
CA VAL A 321 -7.10 31.08 -7.52
C VAL A 321 -6.51 31.17 -8.92
N THR A 322 -7.32 31.63 -9.87
CA THR A 322 -6.86 31.83 -11.26
C THR A 322 -6.07 33.13 -11.42
N LYS A 323 -5.36 33.28 -12.52
CA LYS A 323 -4.64 34.54 -12.86
C LYS A 323 -5.55 35.77 -12.88
N ASP A 324 -6.83 35.57 -13.17
CA ASP A 324 -7.85 36.64 -13.19
C ASP A 324 -8.50 36.87 -11.81
N ASN A 325 -7.90 36.35 -10.74
CA ASN A 325 -8.38 36.43 -9.36
C ASN A 325 -9.76 35.79 -9.11
N ASN A 326 -10.19 34.86 -9.95
CA ASN A 326 -11.37 34.06 -9.63
C ASN A 326 -10.99 33.00 -8.62
N GLU A 327 -11.78 32.87 -7.55
CA GLU A 327 -11.56 31.88 -6.47
C GLU A 327 -12.57 30.74 -6.59
N TYR A 328 -12.07 29.52 -6.54
CA TYR A 328 -12.89 28.30 -6.54
C TYR A 328 -12.54 27.51 -5.28
N GLU A 329 -13.50 27.28 -4.40
CA GLU A 329 -13.35 26.42 -3.24
C GLU A 329 -13.66 24.98 -3.63
N ILE A 330 -12.77 24.04 -3.25
CA ILE A 330 -12.98 22.63 -3.48
C ILE A 330 -13.80 22.07 -2.33
N GLU A 331 -15.05 21.68 -2.60
CA GLU A 331 -16.00 21.16 -1.60
C GLU A 331 -15.99 19.64 -1.48
N HIS A 332 -15.50 18.92 -2.51
CA HIS A 332 -15.52 17.46 -2.56
C HIS A 332 -14.12 16.89 -2.64
N TYR A 333 -13.81 16.00 -1.69
CA TYR A 333 -12.54 15.28 -1.64
C TYR A 333 -12.79 13.78 -1.70
N ARG A 334 -12.09 13.08 -2.58
CA ARG A 334 -12.06 11.61 -2.63
C ARG A 334 -10.85 11.10 -1.85
N HIS A 335 -11.06 10.18 -0.90
CA HIS A 335 -9.97 9.53 -0.20
C HIS A 335 -9.35 8.44 -1.07
N ILE A 336 -8.06 8.58 -1.39
CA ILE A 336 -7.30 7.57 -2.16
C ILE A 336 -6.52 6.63 -1.25
N HIS A 337 -6.17 7.05 -0.02
CA HIS A 337 -5.50 6.21 0.98
C HIS A 337 -6.07 6.45 2.38
N ARG A 338 -5.89 5.48 3.30
CA ARG A 338 -6.38 5.42 4.69
C ARG A 338 -5.97 6.59 5.61
N SER A 339 -5.82 7.79 5.09
CA SER A 339 -5.66 9.01 5.86
C SER A 339 -7.04 9.51 6.21
N TYR A 340 -7.42 9.45 7.48
CA TYR A 340 -8.69 10.00 7.93
C TYR A 340 -8.63 11.53 7.85
N LEU A 341 -9.37 12.10 6.95
CA LEU A 341 -9.58 13.54 6.89
C LEU A 341 -10.76 13.90 7.79
N LYS A 342 -10.52 14.67 8.84
CA LYS A 342 -11.58 15.24 9.65
C LYS A 342 -11.84 16.67 9.19
N ILE A 343 -12.90 16.88 8.43
CA ILE A 343 -13.35 18.20 8.03
C ILE A 343 -14.50 18.62 8.94
N ASN A 344 -14.39 19.79 9.56
CA ASN A 344 -15.43 20.39 10.40
C ASN A 344 -16.01 19.47 11.48
N GLY A 345 -15.18 18.67 12.13
CA GLY A 345 -15.60 17.82 13.24
C GLY A 345 -16.27 16.50 12.84
N LYS A 346 -16.52 16.24 11.59
CA LYS A 346 -17.06 14.96 11.08
C LYS A 346 -15.93 14.10 10.53
N ILE A 347 -15.92 12.82 10.90
CA ILE A 347 -15.10 11.77 10.25
C ILE A 347 -15.93 11.28 9.08
N MET A 348 -15.43 11.42 7.88
CA MET A 348 -16.00 10.78 6.69
C MET A 348 -15.16 9.57 6.31
#